data_f3bb378457e06c79f60062664842787d
#
_entry.id   f3bb378457e06c79f60062664842787d
#
_cell.length_a   1.000
_cell.length_b   1.000
_cell.length_c   1.000
_cell.angle_alpha   90.00
_cell.angle_beta   90.00
_cell.angle_gamma   90.00
#
_symmetry.space_group_name_H-M   'P 1'
#
loop_
_entity.id
_entity.type
_entity.pdbx_description
1 polymer ?
#
loop_
_entity_poly.entity_id
_entity_poly.type
_entity_poly.pdbx_seq_one_letter_code
_entity_poly.pdbx_strand_id
1 'polypeptide(L)'
;MPDGCRLSARIWLPENAEKEPVPAIMEYIPYRKNDGTALRDSLYHPYFAGHGYAAIRVDMRGSGDSEGVMLDEYLAQELDDAVSVIDWLVQQSWCNGKVGMMGKSWGGFNSLEVAALKPPALKSIITVCSSDDRYTDDVHYKGGCVLSTDMLGWSTTMLAWNARPPDPAVLGENWRDLWLERLEQTPLLVKEWIRHQQRDSYWKHGSICEDYSAIECAVYAVGGWADPYSNAIPRMLAGLSCPRKGLIGPWAHEYPQRALPGPQIGFAQECLRWWDFWLKGTETGIMEEPMLRVWMPKSVA
;
A
#
# COMPACT_ATOMS: atom_id res chain seq x y z
N MET A 1 3.06 14.76 -12.37
CA MET A 1 1.65 14.41 -12.57
C MET A 1 1.07 15.27 -13.70
N PRO A 2 -0.06 14.92 -14.29
CA PRO A 2 -0.63 15.70 -15.40
C PRO A 2 -0.89 17.18 -15.08
N ASP A 3 -1.15 17.49 -13.82
CA ASP A 3 -1.38 18.86 -13.32
C ASP A 3 -0.07 19.62 -13.00
N GLY A 4 1.09 19.03 -13.26
CA GLY A 4 2.40 19.61 -12.98
C GLY A 4 2.95 19.32 -11.59
N CYS A 5 2.18 18.72 -10.67
CA CYS A 5 2.67 18.30 -9.36
C CYS A 5 3.75 17.23 -9.49
N ARG A 6 4.87 17.40 -8.79
CA ARG A 6 5.99 16.46 -8.82
C ARG A 6 5.91 15.53 -7.61
N LEU A 7 5.94 14.21 -7.87
CA LEU A 7 6.10 13.21 -6.82
C LEU A 7 7.55 12.77 -6.70
N SER A 8 7.98 12.54 -5.48
CA SER A 8 9.33 12.10 -5.17
C SER A 8 9.34 10.60 -4.91
N ALA A 9 10.25 9.89 -5.59
CA ALA A 9 10.40 8.45 -5.43
C ALA A 9 11.86 8.07 -5.17
N ARG A 10 12.05 6.93 -4.52
CA ARG A 10 13.34 6.22 -4.46
C ARG A 10 13.21 4.94 -5.26
N ILE A 11 14.18 4.70 -6.12
CA ILE A 11 14.19 3.55 -7.03
C ILE A 11 15.46 2.74 -6.78
N TRP A 12 15.33 1.43 -6.66
CA TRP A 12 16.41 0.47 -6.61
C TRP A 12 16.32 -0.39 -7.87
N LEU A 13 17.38 -0.38 -8.67
CA LEU A 13 17.44 -1.11 -9.93
C LEU A 13 18.49 -2.22 -9.87
N PRO A 14 18.27 -3.36 -10.54
CA PRO A 14 19.33 -4.28 -10.87
C PRO A 14 20.40 -3.58 -11.75
N GLU A 15 21.67 -3.94 -11.58
CA GLU A 15 22.79 -3.31 -12.32
C GLU A 15 22.64 -3.37 -13.85
N ASN A 16 21.99 -4.41 -14.35
CA ASN A 16 21.82 -4.64 -15.78
C ASN A 16 20.43 -4.24 -16.32
N ALA A 17 19.57 -3.60 -15.51
CA ALA A 17 18.17 -3.32 -15.88
C ALA A 17 18.01 -2.51 -17.19
N GLU A 18 18.97 -1.63 -17.51
CA GLU A 18 18.95 -0.87 -18.77
C GLU A 18 19.19 -1.75 -20.02
N LYS A 19 19.82 -2.92 -19.87
CA LYS A 19 20.05 -3.87 -20.96
C LYS A 19 19.03 -5.00 -20.98
N GLU A 20 18.57 -5.38 -19.82
CA GLU A 20 17.60 -6.45 -19.58
C GLU A 20 16.45 -5.90 -18.74
N PRO A 21 15.44 -5.27 -19.36
CA PRO A 21 14.34 -4.65 -18.63
C PRO A 21 13.61 -5.63 -17.73
N VAL A 22 13.28 -5.18 -16.52
CA VAL A 22 12.71 -6.00 -15.44
C VAL A 22 11.32 -5.54 -15.04
N PRO A 23 10.51 -6.37 -14.40
CA PRO A 23 9.23 -5.92 -13.83
C PRO A 23 9.47 -4.92 -12.70
N ALA A 24 8.50 -4.00 -12.50
CA ALA A 24 8.51 -3.04 -11.41
C ALA A 24 7.63 -3.49 -10.25
N ILE A 25 8.06 -3.23 -9.01
CA ILE A 25 7.28 -3.39 -7.78
C ILE A 25 7.17 -2.03 -7.11
N MET A 26 5.95 -1.51 -6.99
CA MET A 26 5.68 -0.19 -6.43
C MET A 26 5.07 -0.28 -5.02
N GLU A 27 5.59 0.50 -4.09
CA GLU A 27 4.95 0.87 -2.83
C GLU A 27 4.64 2.37 -2.84
N TYR A 28 3.36 2.73 -2.72
CA TYR A 28 2.84 4.08 -2.82
C TYR A 28 2.10 4.43 -1.54
N ILE A 29 2.74 5.22 -0.67
CA ILE A 29 2.26 5.49 0.70
C ILE A 29 2.71 6.88 1.20
N PRO A 30 1.99 7.48 2.19
CA PRO A 30 2.30 8.82 2.70
C PRO A 30 3.35 8.86 3.82
N TYR A 31 4.07 7.76 4.10
CA TYR A 31 4.86 7.62 5.33
C TYR A 31 6.33 8.04 5.19
N ARG A 32 6.61 8.99 4.30
CA ARG A 32 7.92 9.68 4.21
C ARG A 32 9.11 8.74 4.01
N LYS A 33 9.51 8.51 2.76
CA LYS A 33 10.57 7.56 2.37
C LYS A 33 11.96 7.86 2.98
N ASN A 34 12.26 9.12 3.32
CA ASN A 34 13.60 9.49 3.79
C ASN A 34 13.78 9.35 5.30
N ASP A 35 12.72 9.52 6.11
CA ASP A 35 12.82 9.49 7.57
C ASP A 35 11.74 8.63 8.26
N GLY A 36 10.55 8.51 7.69
CA GLY A 36 9.47 7.73 8.30
C GLY A 36 9.63 6.21 8.11
N THR A 37 9.92 5.79 6.89
CA THR A 37 10.02 4.37 6.53
C THR A 37 11.40 3.94 6.05
N ALA A 38 12.39 4.81 6.02
CA ALA A 38 13.70 4.57 5.41
C ALA A 38 14.37 3.27 5.88
N LEU A 39 14.36 3.00 7.20
CA LEU A 39 14.96 1.78 7.76
C LEU A 39 14.20 0.52 7.29
N ARG A 40 12.88 0.56 7.30
CA ARG A 40 12.05 -0.53 6.80
C ARG A 40 12.30 -0.77 5.31
N ASP A 41 12.27 0.29 4.52
CA ASP A 41 12.41 0.25 3.06
C ASP A 41 13.76 -0.33 2.64
N SER A 42 14.82 -0.07 3.42
CA SER A 42 16.17 -0.63 3.19
C SER A 42 16.25 -2.14 3.35
N LEU A 43 15.27 -2.78 3.97
CA LEU A 43 15.22 -4.24 4.15
C LEU A 43 14.52 -4.97 3.01
N TYR A 44 13.66 -4.28 2.25
CA TYR A 44 12.83 -4.92 1.21
C TYR A 44 13.23 -4.55 -0.20
N HIS A 45 13.27 -3.25 -0.48
CA HIS A 45 13.43 -2.80 -1.85
C HIS A 45 14.77 -3.21 -2.47
N PRO A 46 15.92 -3.10 -1.76
CA PRO A 46 17.17 -3.65 -2.27
C PRO A 46 17.14 -5.18 -2.47
N TYR A 47 16.40 -5.88 -1.59
CA TYR A 47 16.24 -7.34 -1.74
C TYR A 47 15.51 -7.68 -3.04
N PHE A 48 14.41 -6.99 -3.36
CA PHE A 48 13.72 -7.20 -4.63
C PHE A 48 14.58 -6.80 -5.83
N ALA A 49 15.34 -5.71 -5.72
CA ALA A 49 16.26 -5.31 -6.78
C ALA A 49 17.35 -6.36 -7.03
N GLY A 50 17.92 -6.95 -5.96
CA GLY A 50 18.86 -8.06 -6.05
C GLY A 50 18.28 -9.34 -6.67
N HIS A 51 16.95 -9.44 -6.77
CA HIS A 51 16.26 -10.57 -7.41
C HIS A 51 15.63 -10.20 -8.77
N GLY A 52 16.10 -9.13 -9.40
CA GLY A 52 15.71 -8.77 -10.76
C GLY A 52 14.35 -8.08 -10.85
N TYR A 53 14.08 -7.14 -9.96
CA TYR A 53 12.93 -6.23 -10.00
C TYR A 53 13.39 -4.79 -9.87
N ALA A 54 12.75 -3.88 -10.58
CA ALA A 54 12.82 -2.48 -10.22
C ALA A 54 11.90 -2.26 -9.01
N ALA A 55 12.46 -1.89 -7.86
CA ALA A 55 11.69 -1.65 -6.65
C ALA A 55 11.54 -0.14 -6.42
N ILE A 56 10.30 0.33 -6.27
CA ILE A 56 9.97 1.74 -6.23
C ILE A 56 9.19 2.08 -4.96
N ARG A 57 9.68 3.08 -4.21
CA ARG A 57 9.00 3.65 -3.06
C ARG A 57 8.66 5.11 -3.37
N VAL A 58 7.38 5.40 -3.51
CA VAL A 58 6.86 6.73 -3.85
C VAL A 58 6.27 7.40 -2.61
N ASP A 59 6.65 8.64 -2.33
CA ASP A 59 5.91 9.50 -1.42
C ASP A 59 4.67 10.02 -2.15
N MET A 60 3.50 9.87 -1.52
CA MET A 60 2.25 10.37 -2.07
C MET A 60 2.22 11.90 -2.12
N ARG A 61 1.38 12.46 -2.97
CA ARG A 61 1.10 13.91 -3.00
C ARG A 61 0.83 14.42 -1.59
N GLY A 62 1.47 15.53 -1.22
CA GLY A 62 1.32 16.16 0.09
C GLY A 62 2.09 15.48 1.22
N SER A 63 2.90 14.45 0.94
CA SER A 63 3.71 13.78 1.95
C SER A 63 5.19 13.74 1.59
N GLY A 64 6.05 13.64 2.62
CA GLY A 64 7.49 13.53 2.45
C GLY A 64 8.05 14.63 1.53
N ASP A 65 8.73 14.20 0.46
CA ASP A 65 9.38 15.11 -0.49
C ASP A 65 8.57 15.31 -1.78
N SER A 66 7.34 14.79 -1.87
CA SER A 66 6.41 15.06 -2.96
C SER A 66 5.75 16.42 -2.80
N GLU A 67 5.42 17.09 -3.88
CA GLU A 67 4.72 18.39 -3.84
C GLU A 67 3.24 18.23 -3.44
N GLY A 68 2.55 19.37 -3.23
CA GLY A 68 1.14 19.45 -2.88
C GLY A 68 0.84 19.26 -1.41
N VAL A 69 -0.45 19.18 -1.11
CA VAL A 69 -1.01 19.05 0.24
C VAL A 69 -1.90 17.82 0.31
N MET A 70 -1.80 17.07 1.39
CA MET A 70 -2.70 15.93 1.66
C MET A 70 -3.99 16.46 2.28
N LEU A 71 -5.10 16.29 1.56
CA LEU A 71 -6.39 16.85 1.97
C LEU A 71 -7.27 15.81 2.69
N ASP A 72 -7.14 14.54 2.36
CA ASP A 72 -7.85 13.42 3.02
C ASP A 72 -7.21 12.09 2.60
N GLU A 73 -7.77 10.97 3.10
CA GLU A 73 -7.41 9.60 2.73
C GLU A 73 -8.16 9.13 1.49
N TYR A 74 -7.47 8.36 0.64
CA TYR A 74 -8.05 7.60 -0.47
C TYR A 74 -8.84 8.46 -1.47
N LEU A 75 -8.44 9.72 -1.65
CA LEU A 75 -9.07 10.60 -2.63
C LEU A 75 -8.87 10.08 -4.07
N ALA A 76 -9.81 10.41 -4.95
CA ALA A 76 -9.66 10.10 -6.38
C ALA A 76 -8.33 10.59 -6.96
N GLN A 77 -7.87 11.79 -6.54
CA GLN A 77 -6.56 12.34 -6.93
C GLN A 77 -5.39 11.43 -6.52
N GLU A 78 -5.46 10.80 -5.34
CA GLU A 78 -4.45 9.85 -4.86
C GLU A 78 -4.36 8.64 -5.79
N LEU A 79 -5.49 8.13 -6.21
CA LEU A 79 -5.59 7.00 -7.12
C LEU A 79 -5.14 7.35 -8.54
N ASP A 80 -5.53 8.52 -9.06
CA ASP A 80 -5.12 9.03 -10.36
C ASP A 80 -3.61 9.27 -10.42
N ASP A 81 -3.02 9.78 -9.34
CA ASP A 81 -1.57 9.93 -9.21
C ASP A 81 -0.86 8.56 -9.24
N ALA A 82 -1.39 7.56 -8.53
CA ALA A 82 -0.81 6.22 -8.55
C ALA A 82 -0.86 5.58 -9.94
N VAL A 83 -1.97 5.71 -10.67
CA VAL A 83 -2.09 5.26 -12.07
C VAL A 83 -1.08 6.00 -12.95
N SER A 84 -0.94 7.32 -12.79
CA SER A 84 0.05 8.12 -13.54
C SER A 84 1.49 7.66 -13.26
N VAL A 85 1.79 7.25 -12.01
CA VAL A 85 3.10 6.66 -11.69
C VAL A 85 3.28 5.31 -12.40
N ILE A 86 2.26 4.45 -12.43
CA ILE A 86 2.32 3.18 -13.16
C ILE A 86 2.58 3.43 -14.64
N ASP A 87 1.88 4.39 -15.26
CA ASP A 87 2.07 4.75 -16.66
C ASP A 87 3.47 5.30 -16.94
N TRP A 88 4.03 6.07 -15.99
CA TRP A 88 5.41 6.53 -16.09
C TRP A 88 6.42 5.38 -15.98
N LEU A 89 6.20 4.43 -15.07
CA LEU A 89 7.09 3.27 -14.86
C LEU A 89 7.24 2.45 -16.14
N VAL A 90 6.15 2.18 -16.84
CA VAL A 90 6.20 1.34 -18.06
C VAL A 90 6.85 2.02 -19.26
N GLN A 91 7.06 3.33 -19.20
CA GLN A 91 7.76 4.09 -20.22
C GLN A 91 9.29 4.11 -20.01
N GLN A 92 9.77 3.62 -18.86
CA GLN A 92 11.20 3.61 -18.57
C GLN A 92 11.91 2.49 -19.31
N SER A 93 13.13 2.76 -19.82
CA SER A 93 13.96 1.80 -20.56
C SER A 93 14.25 0.51 -19.76
N TRP A 94 14.35 0.64 -18.45
CA TRP A 94 14.63 -0.47 -17.53
C TRP A 94 13.37 -1.28 -17.11
N CYS A 95 12.17 -0.87 -17.51
CA CYS A 95 10.91 -1.56 -17.18
C CYS A 95 10.39 -2.39 -18.34
N ASN A 96 10.04 -3.65 -18.08
CA ASN A 96 9.51 -4.55 -19.12
C ASN A 96 7.99 -4.43 -19.34
N GLY A 97 7.34 -3.39 -18.79
CA GLY A 97 5.92 -3.12 -18.95
C GLY A 97 4.99 -3.85 -17.97
N LYS A 98 5.55 -4.61 -17.02
CA LYS A 98 4.76 -5.29 -15.98
C LYS A 98 5.01 -4.65 -14.62
N VAL A 99 3.92 -4.35 -13.90
CA VAL A 99 3.97 -3.71 -12.58
C VAL A 99 3.24 -4.60 -11.57
N GLY A 100 3.86 -4.77 -10.40
CA GLY A 100 3.22 -5.22 -9.19
C GLY A 100 3.10 -4.07 -8.20
N MET A 101 2.11 -4.11 -7.32
CA MET A 101 1.95 -3.11 -6.26
C MET A 101 1.81 -3.80 -4.91
N MET A 102 2.44 -3.24 -3.88
CA MET A 102 2.34 -3.77 -2.53
C MET A 102 2.33 -2.67 -1.48
N GLY A 103 1.80 -3.00 -0.34
CA GLY A 103 1.92 -2.15 0.82
C GLY A 103 1.21 -2.68 2.04
N LYS A 104 1.52 -2.08 3.18
CA LYS A 104 0.89 -2.35 4.46
C LYS A 104 -0.03 -1.19 4.82
N SER A 105 -1.20 -1.49 5.43
CA SER A 105 -2.14 -0.48 5.87
C SER A 105 -2.59 0.39 4.70
N TRP A 106 -2.39 1.70 4.73
CA TRP A 106 -2.68 2.60 3.62
C TRP A 106 -2.16 2.09 2.27
N GLY A 107 -0.92 1.55 2.23
CA GLY A 107 -0.38 0.97 1.00
C GLY A 107 -1.09 -0.30 0.54
N GLY A 108 -1.69 -1.04 1.46
CA GLY A 108 -2.55 -2.19 1.15
C GLY A 108 -3.89 -1.74 0.59
N PHE A 109 -4.52 -0.72 1.18
CA PHE A 109 -5.73 -0.08 0.64
C PHE A 109 -5.46 0.47 -0.76
N ASN A 110 -4.40 1.28 -0.95
CA ASN A 110 -4.03 1.81 -2.26
C ASN A 110 -3.82 0.71 -3.31
N SER A 111 -3.20 -0.40 -2.92
CA SER A 111 -3.00 -1.51 -3.84
C SER A 111 -4.33 -2.09 -4.33
N LEU A 112 -5.32 -2.22 -3.44
CA LEU A 112 -6.66 -2.71 -3.77
C LEU A 112 -7.44 -1.70 -4.63
N GLU A 113 -7.45 -0.43 -4.23
CA GLU A 113 -8.19 0.64 -4.89
C GLU A 113 -7.64 0.92 -6.29
N VAL A 114 -6.33 0.98 -6.45
CA VAL A 114 -5.67 1.13 -7.75
C VAL A 114 -5.93 -0.09 -8.65
N ALA A 115 -5.93 -1.31 -8.07
CA ALA A 115 -6.28 -2.51 -8.82
C ALA A 115 -7.73 -2.48 -9.34
N ALA A 116 -8.66 -1.87 -8.60
CA ALA A 116 -10.04 -1.69 -9.04
C ALA A 116 -10.19 -0.72 -10.23
N LEU A 117 -9.22 0.17 -10.45
CA LEU A 117 -9.14 1.03 -11.65
C LEU A 117 -8.61 0.30 -12.89
N LYS A 118 -8.13 -0.94 -12.74
CA LYS A 118 -7.65 -1.82 -13.81
C LYS A 118 -6.54 -1.23 -14.69
N PRO A 119 -5.47 -0.61 -14.15
CA PRO A 119 -4.39 -0.13 -15.01
C PRO A 119 -3.78 -1.33 -15.76
N PRO A 120 -3.63 -1.25 -17.09
CA PRO A 120 -3.28 -2.41 -17.91
C PRO A 120 -1.94 -3.06 -17.54
N ALA A 121 -1.02 -2.28 -17.01
CA ALA A 121 0.32 -2.73 -16.60
C ALA A 121 0.32 -3.44 -15.24
N LEU A 122 -0.67 -3.21 -14.38
CA LEU A 122 -0.75 -3.81 -13.04
C LEU A 122 -1.22 -5.26 -13.15
N LYS A 123 -0.31 -6.20 -12.90
CA LYS A 123 -0.54 -7.65 -13.07
C LYS A 123 -0.89 -8.36 -11.78
N SER A 124 -0.40 -7.88 -10.66
CA SER A 124 -0.69 -8.47 -9.36
C SER A 124 -0.41 -7.49 -8.22
N ILE A 125 -1.06 -7.74 -7.07
CA ILE A 125 -0.85 -6.97 -5.86
C ILE A 125 -0.60 -7.87 -4.65
N ILE A 126 0.08 -7.31 -3.64
CA ILE A 126 0.15 -7.87 -2.28
C ILE A 126 -0.39 -6.81 -1.33
N THR A 127 -1.54 -7.06 -0.72
CA THR A 127 -2.14 -6.19 0.29
C THR A 127 -1.90 -6.76 1.68
N VAL A 128 -1.32 -5.95 2.58
CA VAL A 128 -0.93 -6.39 3.92
C VAL A 128 -1.63 -5.54 4.96
N CYS A 129 -2.29 -6.17 5.92
CA CYS A 129 -2.94 -5.47 7.03
C CYS A 129 -3.81 -4.30 6.55
N SER A 130 -4.76 -4.58 5.67
CA SER A 130 -5.71 -3.62 5.11
C SER A 130 -7.12 -4.19 5.08
N SER A 131 -8.10 -3.35 4.89
CA SER A 131 -9.51 -3.73 4.82
C SER A 131 -10.08 -3.54 3.40
N ASP A 132 -11.17 -4.22 3.16
CA ASP A 132 -12.02 -4.11 1.98
C ASP A 132 -13.20 -3.15 2.18
N ASP A 133 -13.42 -2.67 3.43
CA ASP A 133 -14.54 -1.80 3.81
C ASP A 133 -14.08 -0.74 4.81
N ARG A 134 -14.03 0.51 4.37
CA ARG A 134 -13.59 1.68 5.16
C ARG A 134 -14.53 2.06 6.29
N TYR A 135 -15.76 1.57 6.30
CA TYR A 135 -16.76 1.91 7.33
C TYR A 135 -16.99 0.80 8.32
N THR A 136 -17.13 -0.44 7.83
CA THR A 136 -17.55 -1.54 8.71
C THR A 136 -16.34 -2.12 9.46
N ASP A 137 -15.14 -2.02 8.90
CA ASP A 137 -13.96 -2.69 9.44
C ASP A 137 -12.66 -1.90 9.19
N ASP A 138 -12.57 -0.67 9.72
CA ASP A 138 -11.40 0.19 9.61
C ASP A 138 -11.11 0.90 10.94
N VAL A 139 -10.06 1.74 10.97
CA VAL A 139 -9.65 2.56 12.13
C VAL A 139 -10.66 3.67 12.48
N HIS A 140 -11.54 4.01 11.56
CA HIS A 140 -12.56 5.05 11.73
C HIS A 140 -13.81 4.52 12.41
N TYR A 141 -14.36 3.44 11.87
CA TYR A 141 -15.57 2.79 12.32
C TYR A 141 -15.41 1.27 12.30
N LYS A 142 -16.03 0.60 13.23
CA LYS A 142 -16.09 -0.86 13.27
C LYS A 142 -17.52 -1.31 13.58
N GLY A 143 -18.12 -2.04 12.66
CA GLY A 143 -19.54 -2.41 12.75
C GLY A 143 -20.47 -1.20 12.83
N GLY A 144 -20.12 -0.06 12.26
CA GLY A 144 -20.87 1.20 12.33
C GLY A 144 -20.67 2.01 13.62
N CYS A 145 -19.80 1.54 14.53
CA CYS A 145 -19.44 2.26 15.76
C CYS A 145 -18.13 3.04 15.57
N VAL A 146 -18.11 4.29 16.02
CA VAL A 146 -16.91 5.13 16.03
C VAL A 146 -15.83 4.50 16.89
N LEU A 147 -14.63 4.31 16.32
CA LEU A 147 -13.42 3.95 17.08
C LEU A 147 -12.70 5.21 17.54
N SER A 148 -13.21 5.83 18.60
CA SER A 148 -12.76 7.16 19.03
C SER A 148 -11.28 7.24 19.38
N THR A 149 -10.70 6.19 19.95
CA THR A 149 -9.28 6.12 20.29
C THR A 149 -8.39 6.01 19.03
N ASP A 150 -8.76 5.12 18.12
CA ASP A 150 -7.96 4.86 16.91
C ASP A 150 -8.12 5.99 15.90
N MET A 151 -9.35 6.46 15.67
CA MET A 151 -9.64 7.55 14.73
C MET A 151 -8.90 8.83 15.09
N LEU A 152 -8.95 9.27 16.38
CA LEU A 152 -8.25 10.46 16.83
C LEU A 152 -6.74 10.26 16.80
N GLY A 153 -6.26 9.11 17.29
CA GLY A 153 -4.84 8.76 17.29
C GLY A 153 -4.26 8.75 15.88
N TRP A 154 -4.98 8.17 14.93
CA TRP A 154 -4.55 8.12 13.53
C TRP A 154 -4.52 9.50 12.87
N SER A 155 -5.57 10.30 13.02
CA SER A 155 -5.62 11.68 12.49
C SER A 155 -4.48 12.55 13.02
N THR A 156 -4.18 12.47 14.32
CA THR A 156 -3.09 13.25 14.92
C THR A 156 -1.70 12.74 14.49
N THR A 157 -1.55 11.46 14.27
CA THR A 157 -0.32 10.87 13.72
C THR A 157 -0.07 11.40 12.30
N MET A 158 -1.09 11.39 11.44
CA MET A 158 -0.95 11.92 10.08
C MET A 158 -0.69 13.42 10.07
N LEU A 159 -1.36 14.20 10.93
CA LEU A 159 -1.08 15.63 11.08
C LEU A 159 0.39 15.87 11.49
N ALA A 160 0.90 15.10 12.46
CA ALA A 160 2.29 15.22 12.91
C ALA A 160 3.29 14.85 11.80
N TRP A 161 3.00 13.86 10.98
CA TRP A 161 3.85 13.47 9.86
C TRP A 161 3.85 14.52 8.74
N ASN A 162 2.70 15.04 8.39
CA ASN A 162 2.55 16.07 7.35
C ASN A 162 3.11 17.43 7.80
N ALA A 163 3.14 17.71 9.11
CA ALA A 163 3.73 18.92 9.67
C ALA A 163 5.27 18.91 9.65
N ARG A 164 5.93 17.78 9.36
CA ARG A 164 7.39 17.71 9.26
C ARG A 164 7.89 18.31 7.95
N PRO A 165 9.02 19.04 7.95
CA PRO A 165 9.57 19.60 6.72
C PRO A 165 9.96 18.49 5.74
N PRO A 166 9.84 18.72 4.43
CA PRO A 166 10.47 17.87 3.43
C PRO A 166 12.00 18.01 3.48
N ASP A 167 12.71 17.11 2.80
CA ASP A 167 14.17 17.10 2.80
C ASP A 167 14.73 18.23 1.91
N PRO A 168 15.47 19.20 2.46
CA PRO A 168 16.09 20.26 1.68
C PRO A 168 17.06 19.75 0.60
N ALA A 169 17.69 18.60 0.81
CA ALA A 169 18.59 18.00 -0.17
C ALA A 169 17.85 17.51 -1.43
N VAL A 170 16.55 17.21 -1.30
CA VAL A 170 15.70 16.77 -2.42
C VAL A 170 15.02 17.96 -3.11
N LEU A 171 14.49 18.91 -2.33
CA LEU A 171 13.69 20.02 -2.86
C LEU A 171 14.48 21.31 -3.13
N GLY A 172 15.74 21.37 -2.72
CA GLY A 172 16.54 22.60 -2.87
C GLY A 172 15.92 23.76 -2.10
N GLU A 173 15.91 24.95 -2.68
CA GLU A 173 15.42 26.18 -2.04
C GLU A 173 13.92 26.18 -1.76
N ASN A 174 13.14 25.36 -2.47
CA ASN A 174 11.66 25.33 -2.39
C ASN A 174 11.13 24.59 -1.15
N TRP A 175 11.97 23.89 -0.39
CA TRP A 175 11.54 23.06 0.74
C TRP A 175 10.74 23.82 1.79
N ARG A 176 11.16 25.09 2.07
CA ARG A 176 10.55 25.91 3.11
C ARG A 176 9.16 26.38 2.72
N ASP A 177 8.98 26.81 1.50
CA ASP A 177 7.70 27.33 1.01
C ASP A 177 6.67 26.19 0.97
N LEU A 178 7.05 25.02 0.47
CA LEU A 178 6.21 23.83 0.51
C LEU A 178 5.88 23.39 1.95
N TRP A 179 6.82 23.48 2.86
CA TRP A 179 6.57 23.17 4.26
C TRP A 179 5.56 24.13 4.91
N LEU A 180 5.73 25.43 4.71
CA LEU A 180 4.81 26.44 5.23
C LEU A 180 3.40 26.29 4.64
N GLU A 181 3.30 26.03 3.34
CA GLU A 181 2.04 25.74 2.68
C GLU A 181 1.32 24.55 3.34
N ARG A 182 2.04 23.46 3.63
CA ARG A 182 1.48 22.29 4.31
C ARG A 182 1.03 22.60 5.73
N LEU A 183 1.82 23.38 6.49
CA LEU A 183 1.43 23.78 7.84
C LEU A 183 0.14 24.62 7.88
N GLU A 184 -0.12 25.40 6.83
CA GLU A 184 -1.30 26.23 6.71
C GLU A 184 -2.52 25.48 6.16
N GLN A 185 -2.31 24.57 5.22
CA GLN A 185 -3.40 23.97 4.42
C GLN A 185 -3.75 22.54 4.79
N THR A 186 -2.86 21.78 5.47
CA THR A 186 -3.18 20.40 5.85
C THR A 186 -4.34 20.37 6.84
N PRO A 187 -5.48 19.73 6.49
CA PRO A 187 -6.62 19.67 7.37
C PRO A 187 -6.41 18.69 8.52
N LEU A 188 -7.19 18.87 9.59
CA LEU A 188 -7.34 17.85 10.62
C LEU A 188 -8.35 16.79 10.12
N LEU A 189 -7.85 15.66 9.64
CA LEU A 189 -8.62 14.64 8.93
C LEU A 189 -9.85 14.13 9.71
N VAL A 190 -9.73 13.98 11.03
CA VAL A 190 -10.83 13.52 11.87
C VAL A 190 -12.08 14.41 11.77
N LYS A 191 -11.94 15.69 11.39
CA LYS A 191 -13.11 16.58 11.21
C LYS A 191 -14.05 16.08 10.12
N GLU A 192 -13.47 15.58 9.03
CA GLU A 192 -14.28 15.03 7.94
C GLU A 192 -14.82 13.66 8.31
N TRP A 193 -14.01 12.81 8.86
CA TRP A 193 -14.42 11.46 9.26
C TRP A 193 -15.61 11.44 10.24
N ILE A 194 -15.65 12.35 11.20
CA ILE A 194 -16.77 12.45 12.17
C ILE A 194 -18.04 13.00 11.52
N ARG A 195 -17.96 13.76 10.43
CA ARG A 195 -19.14 14.27 9.72
C ARG A 195 -19.92 13.15 9.04
N HIS A 196 -19.23 12.12 8.59
CA HIS A 196 -19.79 10.98 7.87
C HIS A 196 -20.06 9.82 8.83
N GLN A 197 -21.11 9.94 9.69
CA GLN A 197 -21.43 8.94 10.70
C GLN A 197 -22.25 7.75 10.18
N GLN A 198 -22.63 7.79 8.92
CA GLN A 198 -23.35 6.71 8.25
C GLN A 198 -22.54 6.23 7.04
N ARG A 199 -22.79 5.00 6.60
CA ARG A 199 -22.16 4.43 5.40
C ARG A 199 -22.72 5.10 4.13
N ASP A 200 -22.29 6.32 3.91
CA ASP A 200 -22.65 7.15 2.73
C ASP A 200 -21.61 6.99 1.60
N SER A 201 -21.70 7.85 0.58
CA SER A 201 -20.79 7.83 -0.57
C SER A 201 -19.31 8.05 -0.20
N TYR A 202 -19.07 8.78 0.89
CA TYR A 202 -17.70 9.03 1.38
C TYR A 202 -16.98 7.73 1.77
N TRP A 203 -17.65 6.85 2.54
CA TRP A 203 -17.07 5.57 2.96
C TRP A 203 -17.14 4.48 1.90
N LYS A 204 -18.10 4.57 0.95
CA LYS A 204 -18.17 3.67 -0.18
C LYS A 204 -17.00 3.88 -1.14
N HIS A 205 -16.59 5.12 -1.33
CA HIS A 205 -15.37 5.43 -2.06
C HIS A 205 -14.17 4.83 -1.31
N GLY A 206 -13.30 4.11 -2.02
CA GLY A 206 -12.17 3.37 -1.44
C GLY A 206 -12.53 2.05 -0.75
N SER A 207 -13.82 1.68 -0.68
CA SER A 207 -14.25 0.37 -0.17
C SER A 207 -14.48 -0.59 -1.33
N ILE A 208 -13.53 -1.51 -1.57
CA ILE A 208 -13.61 -2.46 -2.71
C ILE A 208 -14.73 -3.48 -2.55
N CYS A 209 -15.27 -3.65 -1.34
CA CYS A 209 -16.44 -4.50 -1.10
C CYS A 209 -17.70 -4.03 -1.81
N GLU A 210 -17.75 -2.80 -2.31
CA GLU A 210 -18.86 -2.31 -3.15
C GLU A 210 -18.92 -3.03 -4.51
N ASP A 211 -17.75 -3.38 -5.07
CA ASP A 211 -17.64 -4.15 -6.31
C ASP A 211 -16.30 -4.90 -6.40
N TYR A 212 -16.25 -6.10 -5.85
CA TYR A 212 -15.07 -6.95 -5.97
C TYR A 212 -14.73 -7.33 -7.43
N SER A 213 -15.70 -7.30 -8.36
CA SER A 213 -15.48 -7.62 -9.76
C SER A 213 -14.66 -6.57 -10.51
N ALA A 214 -14.51 -5.39 -9.92
CA ALA A 214 -13.63 -4.35 -10.43
C ALA A 214 -12.14 -4.78 -10.42
N ILE A 215 -11.73 -5.71 -9.56
CA ILE A 215 -10.34 -6.18 -9.50
C ILE A 215 -10.16 -7.42 -10.38
N GLU A 216 -9.33 -7.29 -11.41
CA GLU A 216 -9.02 -8.37 -12.36
C GLU A 216 -7.61 -8.94 -12.18
N CYS A 217 -6.65 -8.14 -11.69
CA CYS A 217 -5.30 -8.61 -11.43
C CYS A 217 -5.25 -9.56 -10.23
N ALA A 218 -4.16 -10.33 -10.11
CA ALA A 218 -4.01 -11.29 -9.02
C ALA A 218 -3.83 -10.59 -7.66
N VAL A 219 -4.45 -11.11 -6.60
CA VAL A 219 -4.45 -10.53 -5.24
C VAL A 219 -3.88 -11.51 -4.23
N TYR A 220 -2.87 -11.08 -3.48
CA TYR A 220 -2.39 -11.79 -2.28
C TYR A 220 -2.71 -10.97 -1.03
N ALA A 221 -3.71 -11.41 -0.27
CA ALA A 221 -4.15 -10.76 0.96
C ALA A 221 -3.43 -11.37 2.18
N VAL A 222 -2.74 -10.52 2.95
CA VAL A 222 -1.89 -10.95 4.06
C VAL A 222 -2.23 -10.18 5.33
N GLY A 223 -2.33 -10.86 6.46
CA GLY A 223 -2.56 -10.23 7.76
C GLY A 223 -2.38 -11.18 8.91
N GLY A 224 -2.87 -10.82 10.08
CA GLY A 224 -2.68 -11.62 11.28
C GLY A 224 -3.86 -11.58 12.25
N TRP A 225 -3.93 -12.58 13.12
CA TRP A 225 -5.00 -12.67 14.13
C TRP A 225 -4.98 -11.55 15.16
N ALA A 226 -3.83 -10.94 15.40
CA ALA A 226 -3.67 -9.79 16.29
C ALA A 226 -3.75 -8.43 15.57
N ASP A 227 -4.06 -8.43 14.27
CA ASP A 227 -4.30 -7.24 13.46
C ASP A 227 -5.80 -6.87 13.50
N PRO A 228 -6.16 -5.59 13.61
CA PRO A 228 -7.56 -5.15 13.53
C PRO A 228 -8.25 -5.51 12.21
N TYR A 229 -7.53 -5.77 11.13
CA TYR A 229 -8.07 -6.11 9.80
C TYR A 229 -8.16 -7.62 9.50
N SER A 230 -8.01 -8.48 10.50
CA SER A 230 -8.03 -9.95 10.32
C SER A 230 -9.27 -10.47 9.58
N ASN A 231 -10.43 -9.81 9.75
CA ASN A 231 -11.70 -10.18 9.11
C ASN A 231 -11.74 -9.87 7.60
N ALA A 232 -10.93 -8.94 7.12
CA ALA A 232 -10.94 -8.52 5.72
C ALA A 232 -10.46 -9.63 4.78
N ILE A 233 -9.46 -10.44 5.21
CA ILE A 233 -8.88 -11.47 4.36
C ILE A 233 -9.91 -12.52 3.93
N PRO A 234 -10.68 -13.16 4.83
CA PRO A 234 -11.74 -14.10 4.43
C PRO A 234 -12.80 -13.45 3.53
N ARG A 235 -13.19 -12.19 3.77
CA ARG A 235 -14.16 -11.49 2.93
C ARG A 235 -13.63 -11.25 1.52
N MET A 236 -12.38 -10.77 1.39
CA MET A 236 -11.73 -10.61 0.09
C MET A 236 -11.63 -11.93 -0.67
N LEU A 237 -11.22 -13.02 0.00
CA LEU A 237 -11.13 -14.33 -0.66
C LEU A 237 -12.49 -14.86 -1.11
N ALA A 238 -13.57 -14.54 -0.39
CA ALA A 238 -14.93 -14.93 -0.77
C ALA A 238 -15.49 -14.04 -1.90
N GLY A 239 -15.20 -12.73 -1.87
CA GLY A 239 -15.78 -11.75 -2.80
C GLY A 239 -15.05 -11.63 -4.13
N LEU A 240 -13.73 -11.68 -4.14
CA LEU A 240 -12.92 -11.55 -5.34
C LEU A 240 -13.15 -12.74 -6.30
N SER A 241 -13.22 -12.47 -7.59
CA SER A 241 -13.29 -13.48 -8.66
C SER A 241 -11.95 -13.70 -9.37
N CYS A 242 -11.02 -12.76 -9.26
CA CYS A 242 -9.67 -12.86 -9.82
C CYS A 242 -8.83 -13.95 -9.12
N PRO A 243 -7.67 -14.33 -9.68
CA PRO A 243 -6.71 -15.20 -8.98
C PRO A 243 -6.33 -14.59 -7.62
N ARG A 244 -6.46 -15.37 -6.56
CA ARG A 244 -6.28 -14.85 -5.20
C ARG A 244 -5.70 -15.84 -4.24
N LYS A 245 -4.98 -15.33 -3.24
CA LYS A 245 -4.44 -16.11 -2.12
C LYS A 245 -4.55 -15.30 -0.83
N GLY A 246 -4.63 -16.01 0.28
CA GLY A 246 -4.64 -15.44 1.63
C GLY A 246 -3.59 -16.07 2.53
N LEU A 247 -3.04 -15.26 3.42
CA LEU A 247 -2.13 -15.69 4.46
C LEU A 247 -2.49 -14.98 5.78
N ILE A 248 -2.84 -15.75 6.79
CA ILE A 248 -3.13 -15.27 8.15
C ILE A 248 -2.15 -15.90 9.13
N GLY A 249 -1.29 -15.06 9.70
CA GLY A 249 -0.39 -15.47 10.78
C GLY A 249 -0.90 -15.06 12.16
N PRO A 250 -0.10 -15.23 13.22
CA PRO A 250 -0.45 -14.74 14.56
C PRO A 250 -0.28 -13.22 14.71
N TRP A 251 0.22 -12.54 13.74
CA TRP A 251 0.81 -11.22 13.70
C TRP A 251 -0.16 -10.09 14.06
N ALA A 252 0.39 -9.02 14.65
CA ALA A 252 -0.25 -7.72 14.75
C ALA A 252 0.00 -6.91 13.46
N HIS A 253 -0.26 -5.60 13.51
CA HIS A 253 -0.22 -4.67 12.36
C HIS A 253 1.20 -4.41 11.84
N GLU A 254 1.89 -5.46 11.37
CA GLU A 254 3.24 -5.37 10.83
C GLU A 254 3.47 -6.42 9.73
N TYR A 255 4.49 -6.20 8.89
CA TYR A 255 4.93 -7.20 7.92
C TYR A 255 5.38 -8.49 8.59
N PRO A 256 5.02 -9.67 8.06
CA PRO A 256 5.21 -10.98 8.70
C PRO A 256 6.62 -11.32 9.19
N GLN A 257 7.68 -10.80 8.55
CA GLN A 257 9.06 -11.09 8.99
C GLN A 257 9.52 -10.25 10.19
N ARG A 258 8.72 -9.24 10.60
CA ARG A 258 9.01 -8.38 11.76
C ARG A 258 7.92 -8.43 12.82
N ALA A 259 6.77 -8.97 12.45
CA ALA A 259 5.56 -8.91 13.27
C ALA A 259 5.68 -9.74 14.56
N LEU A 260 5.03 -9.22 15.58
CA LEU A 260 4.75 -9.93 16.84
C LEU A 260 3.22 -10.04 16.99
N PRO A 261 2.72 -11.07 17.69
CA PRO A 261 3.46 -12.23 18.17
C PRO A 261 4.02 -13.10 17.03
N GLY A 262 5.05 -13.88 17.33
CA GLY A 262 5.63 -14.83 16.37
C GLY A 262 4.79 -16.11 16.16
N PRO A 263 5.22 -17.00 15.23
CA PRO A 263 6.48 -16.98 14.53
C PRO A 263 6.52 -15.96 13.38
N GLN A 264 7.67 -15.35 13.19
CA GLN A 264 7.98 -14.60 11.97
C GLN A 264 8.29 -15.56 10.83
N ILE A 265 8.11 -15.11 9.58
CA ILE A 265 8.40 -15.91 8.39
C ILE A 265 9.30 -15.17 7.41
N GLY A 266 9.89 -15.87 6.47
CA GLY A 266 10.60 -15.29 5.33
C GLY A 266 9.63 -14.61 4.33
N PHE A 267 9.02 -13.51 4.73
CA PHE A 267 7.97 -12.88 3.92
C PHE A 267 8.46 -12.30 2.60
N ALA A 268 9.70 -11.77 2.56
CA ALA A 268 10.27 -11.30 1.32
C ALA A 268 10.44 -12.43 0.29
N GLN A 269 10.81 -13.65 0.73
CA GLN A 269 10.88 -14.84 -0.10
C GLN A 269 9.47 -15.26 -0.59
N GLU A 270 8.46 -15.17 0.27
CA GLU A 270 7.08 -15.44 -0.11
C GLU A 270 6.56 -14.45 -1.15
N CYS A 271 6.91 -13.16 -0.99
CA CYS A 271 6.63 -12.13 -2.00
C CYS A 271 7.31 -12.46 -3.34
N LEU A 272 8.58 -12.90 -3.33
CA LEU A 272 9.27 -13.28 -4.57
C LEU A 272 8.58 -14.44 -5.28
N ARG A 273 8.12 -15.47 -4.57
CA ARG A 273 7.33 -16.55 -5.19
C ARG A 273 6.09 -16.04 -5.91
N TRP A 274 5.41 -15.05 -5.31
CA TRP A 274 4.26 -14.40 -5.91
C TRP A 274 4.62 -13.56 -7.14
N TRP A 275 5.67 -12.72 -7.01
CA TRP A 275 6.13 -11.85 -8.09
C TRP A 275 6.73 -12.63 -9.25
N ASP A 276 7.53 -13.67 -8.99
CA ASP A 276 8.13 -14.52 -10.03
C ASP A 276 7.03 -15.19 -10.86
N PHE A 277 5.96 -15.65 -10.22
CA PHE A 277 4.82 -16.26 -10.93
C PHE A 277 4.09 -15.23 -11.81
N TRP A 278 3.65 -14.11 -11.23
CA TRP A 278 2.76 -13.18 -11.94
C TRP A 278 3.50 -12.19 -12.83
N LEU A 279 4.69 -11.76 -12.49
CA LEU A 279 5.42 -10.74 -13.23
C LEU A 279 6.47 -11.33 -14.18
N LYS A 280 7.10 -12.47 -13.83
CA LYS A 280 8.10 -13.12 -14.67
C LYS A 280 7.58 -14.35 -15.42
N GLY A 281 6.42 -14.91 -15.01
CA GLY A 281 5.88 -16.12 -15.58
C GLY A 281 6.65 -17.40 -15.19
N THR A 282 7.31 -17.37 -14.04
CA THR A 282 8.08 -18.51 -13.51
C THR A 282 7.16 -19.40 -12.69
N GLU A 283 7.15 -20.68 -12.96
CA GLU A 283 6.40 -21.66 -12.17
C GLU A 283 7.02 -21.80 -10.78
N THR A 284 6.33 -21.28 -9.76
CA THR A 284 6.79 -21.32 -8.35
C THR A 284 5.96 -22.26 -7.48
N GLY A 285 4.92 -22.88 -8.05
CA GLY A 285 3.97 -23.73 -7.32
C GLY A 285 3.04 -22.94 -6.37
N ILE A 286 3.15 -21.61 -6.31
CA ILE A 286 2.38 -20.83 -5.33
C ILE A 286 0.88 -20.95 -5.56
N MET A 287 0.42 -21.04 -6.81
CA MET A 287 -1.00 -21.16 -7.12
C MET A 287 -1.56 -22.59 -6.97
N GLU A 288 -0.69 -23.59 -6.81
CA GLU A 288 -1.07 -24.99 -6.52
C GLU A 288 -1.36 -25.21 -5.03
N GLU A 289 -0.81 -24.36 -4.16
CA GLU A 289 -1.06 -24.39 -2.72
C GLU A 289 -2.50 -23.98 -2.39
N PRO A 290 -3.04 -24.33 -1.20
CA PRO A 290 -4.36 -23.89 -0.76
C PRO A 290 -4.56 -22.39 -0.89
N MET A 291 -5.76 -21.95 -1.29
CA MET A 291 -6.11 -20.54 -1.46
C MET A 291 -5.85 -19.72 -0.18
N LEU A 292 -6.10 -20.30 0.98
CA LEU A 292 -5.86 -19.69 2.29
C LEU A 292 -4.92 -20.55 3.12
N ARG A 293 -3.83 -19.96 3.60
CA ARG A 293 -2.95 -20.53 4.63
C ARG A 293 -3.16 -19.77 5.94
N VAL A 294 -3.42 -20.49 7.02
CA VAL A 294 -3.77 -19.90 8.31
C VAL A 294 -2.90 -20.49 9.42
N TRP A 295 -2.32 -19.65 10.24
CA TRP A 295 -1.76 -20.03 11.50
C TRP A 295 -2.87 -20.35 12.50
N MET A 296 -2.85 -21.57 13.06
CA MET A 296 -3.78 -21.97 14.09
C MET A 296 -3.05 -22.04 15.44
N PRO A 297 -3.37 -21.15 16.39
CA PRO A 297 -2.79 -21.23 17.73
C PRO A 297 -3.26 -22.52 18.40
N LYS A 298 -2.33 -23.23 19.01
CA LYS A 298 -2.68 -24.37 19.86
C LYS A 298 -3.20 -23.83 21.20
N SER A 299 -4.36 -24.28 21.63
CA SER A 299 -4.77 -24.09 23.02
C SER A 299 -3.78 -24.83 23.93
N VAL A 300 -3.22 -24.13 24.90
CA VAL A 300 -2.53 -24.75 26.03
C VAL A 300 -3.58 -24.93 27.12
N ALA A 301 -3.70 -26.20 27.59
CA ALA A 301 -4.55 -26.51 28.74
C ALA A 301 -3.97 -25.92 30.02
#